data_610d6379baf7a28352b51420fae585e2
#
_entry.id   610d6379baf7a28352b51420fae585e2
#
_cell.length_a   1.000
_cell.length_b   1.000
_cell.length_c   1.000
_cell.angle_alpha   90.00
_cell.angle_beta   90.00
_cell.angle_gamma   90.00
#
_symmetry.space_group_name_H-M   'P 1'
#
loop_
_entity.id
_entity.type
_entity.pdbx_description
1 polymer ?
#
loop_
_entity_poly.entity_id
_entity_poly.type
_entity_poly.pdbx_seq_one_letter_code
_entity_poly.pdbx_strand_id
1 'polypeptide(L)'
;MSCVALLEVLDRDGSVRRSARVDTWPLRAGRALDNHLVLDDLHTAAHHFSVDIDEIGNVILTAGPSVNGLECGAQHLAAGASLVVGEQTLALTAGRTHLRLRLASHALAGEQKLLATRSLISNLGTLASLTAAALALLVFSTYLDTDSEGFVRALGTLGISALGAVLAWCGLWTLLSKIFTHQAHFGWHLRVVLTALLALQLVDAGTSLLAFSLSWPWITDFSFVLNYAIGAAMLYFHLQAVDTHKPRRLRIVAVSTVVVGVALNMWFNVQNTDRVGSELYMNHLFPPALRLAKPVDTATFMQRLLPLKATLDDQAKKADDDE
;
A
#
# COMPACT_ATOMS: atom_id res chain seq x y z
N MET A 1 -14.29 20.04 -39.21
CA MET A 1 -15.46 19.61 -38.43
C MET A 1 -15.09 19.70 -36.97
N SER A 2 -15.77 20.55 -36.21
CA SER A 2 -15.52 20.74 -34.78
C SER A 2 -16.30 19.69 -34.00
N CYS A 3 -15.63 18.94 -33.13
CA CYS A 3 -16.28 18.00 -32.23
C CYS A 3 -17.24 18.74 -31.29
N VAL A 4 -18.53 18.41 -31.31
CA VAL A 4 -19.55 19.07 -30.47
C VAL A 4 -19.74 18.42 -29.13
N ALA A 5 -19.48 17.12 -29.03
CA ALA A 5 -19.55 16.36 -27.77
C ALA A 5 -18.59 15.18 -27.77
N LEU A 6 -18.24 14.74 -26.59
CA LEU A 6 -17.48 13.52 -26.31
C LEU A 6 -18.25 12.68 -25.31
N LEU A 7 -18.61 11.46 -25.72
CA LEU A 7 -19.23 10.47 -24.84
C LEU A 7 -18.20 9.41 -24.45
N GLU A 8 -17.90 9.30 -23.17
CA GLU A 8 -16.86 8.41 -22.63
C GLU A 8 -17.49 7.27 -21.84
N VAL A 9 -17.05 6.03 -22.08
CA VAL A 9 -17.35 4.87 -21.26
C VAL A 9 -16.29 4.78 -20.19
N LEU A 10 -16.71 4.71 -18.93
CA LEU A 10 -15.82 4.66 -17.78
C LEU A 10 -15.74 3.26 -17.21
N ASP A 11 -14.55 2.87 -16.80
CA ASP A 11 -14.36 1.70 -15.92
C ASP A 11 -14.77 2.05 -14.48
N ARG A 12 -14.85 1.02 -13.61
CA ARG A 12 -15.26 1.17 -12.20
C ARG A 12 -14.35 2.12 -11.40
N ASP A 13 -13.13 2.33 -11.85
CA ASP A 13 -12.15 3.25 -11.23
C ASP A 13 -12.25 4.69 -11.76
N GLY A 14 -13.16 4.94 -12.71
CA GLY A 14 -13.35 6.25 -13.35
C GLY A 14 -12.41 6.53 -14.53
N SER A 15 -11.54 5.58 -14.89
CA SER A 15 -10.71 5.69 -16.08
C SER A 15 -11.54 5.54 -17.35
N VAL A 16 -11.13 6.22 -18.43
CA VAL A 16 -11.82 6.15 -19.72
C VAL A 16 -11.41 4.88 -20.43
N ARG A 17 -12.35 3.96 -20.60
CA ARG A 17 -12.15 2.71 -21.34
C ARG A 17 -12.30 2.92 -22.84
N ARG A 18 -13.29 3.71 -23.25
CA ARG A 18 -13.63 3.98 -24.64
C ARG A 18 -14.29 5.35 -24.76
N SER A 19 -14.10 6.05 -25.85
CA SER A 19 -14.77 7.31 -26.14
C SER A 19 -15.30 7.34 -27.55
N ALA A 20 -16.43 8.02 -27.74
CA ALA A 20 -17.02 8.32 -29.03
C ALA A 20 -17.06 9.84 -29.21
N ARG A 21 -16.44 10.34 -30.29
CA ARG A 21 -16.53 11.72 -30.69
C ARG A 21 -17.83 11.91 -31.49
N VAL A 22 -18.49 13.01 -31.26
CA VAL A 22 -19.71 13.37 -31.93
C VAL A 22 -19.49 14.73 -32.63
N ASP A 23 -19.66 14.73 -33.92
CA ASP A 23 -19.45 15.92 -34.76
C ASP A 23 -20.78 16.56 -35.16
N THR A 24 -21.89 15.84 -35.04
CA THR A 24 -23.24 16.32 -35.38
C THR A 24 -24.29 15.75 -34.43
N TRP A 25 -25.39 16.48 -34.27
CA TRP A 25 -26.55 16.04 -33.50
C TRP A 25 -27.57 15.30 -34.39
N PRO A 26 -28.41 14.39 -33.85
CA PRO A 26 -28.43 13.92 -32.47
C PRO A 26 -27.33 12.87 -32.18
N LEU A 27 -26.78 12.87 -30.94
CA LEU A 27 -25.98 11.79 -30.44
C LEU A 27 -26.90 10.67 -29.94
N ARG A 28 -26.67 9.41 -30.32
CA ARG A 28 -27.45 8.25 -29.89
C ARG A 28 -26.51 7.22 -29.23
N ALA A 29 -27.00 6.63 -28.15
CA ALA A 29 -26.30 5.58 -27.45
C ALA A 29 -27.26 4.43 -27.04
N GLY A 30 -26.79 3.21 -27.15
CA GLY A 30 -27.58 2.01 -26.84
C GLY A 30 -26.93 0.77 -27.42
N ARG A 31 -27.65 -0.35 -27.38
CA ARG A 31 -27.13 -1.65 -27.80
C ARG A 31 -27.20 -1.89 -29.31
N ALA A 32 -28.10 -1.19 -30.02
CA ALA A 32 -28.21 -1.31 -31.47
C ALA A 32 -26.97 -0.73 -32.18
N LEU A 33 -26.61 -1.34 -33.32
CA LEU A 33 -25.37 -1.01 -34.04
C LEU A 33 -25.45 0.33 -34.81
N ASP A 34 -26.64 0.88 -34.97
CA ASP A 34 -26.87 2.18 -35.61
C ASP A 34 -26.68 3.38 -34.65
N ASN A 35 -26.35 3.12 -33.37
CA ASN A 35 -25.98 4.15 -32.42
C ASN A 35 -24.55 4.65 -32.64
N HIS A 36 -24.30 5.93 -32.30
CA HIS A 36 -22.95 6.50 -32.31
C HIS A 36 -22.03 5.85 -31.27
N LEU A 37 -22.60 5.49 -30.13
CA LEU A 37 -21.91 4.66 -29.10
C LEU A 37 -22.71 3.37 -28.86
N VAL A 38 -22.16 2.24 -29.31
CA VAL A 38 -22.71 0.92 -29.04
C VAL A 38 -22.29 0.48 -27.66
N LEU A 39 -23.28 0.18 -26.80
CA LEU A 39 -23.09 -0.30 -25.43
C LEU A 39 -23.32 -1.81 -25.39
N ASP A 40 -22.28 -2.56 -25.04
CA ASP A 40 -22.36 -4.02 -24.91
C ASP A 40 -22.74 -4.39 -23.47
N ASP A 41 -23.98 -4.02 -23.06
CA ASP A 41 -24.54 -4.30 -21.74
C ASP A 41 -25.98 -4.81 -21.91
N LEU A 42 -26.25 -6.00 -21.39
CA LEU A 42 -27.58 -6.63 -21.45
C LEU A 42 -28.68 -5.84 -20.74
N HIS A 43 -28.32 -4.90 -19.88
CA HIS A 43 -29.26 -4.05 -19.14
C HIS A 43 -29.53 -2.71 -19.84
N THR A 44 -28.97 -2.50 -21.05
CA THR A 44 -29.25 -1.32 -21.89
C THR A 44 -30.23 -1.65 -22.98
N ALA A 45 -31.14 -0.70 -23.32
CA ALA A 45 -32.06 -0.82 -24.44
C ALA A 45 -31.31 -0.69 -25.78
N ALA A 46 -31.96 -1.12 -26.88
CA ALA A 46 -31.43 -0.95 -28.23
C ALA A 46 -31.07 0.52 -28.52
N HIS A 47 -31.96 1.45 -28.20
CA HIS A 47 -31.77 2.91 -28.21
C HIS A 47 -32.03 3.39 -26.80
N HIS A 48 -30.97 3.52 -25.99
CA HIS A 48 -31.12 3.73 -24.54
C HIS A 48 -31.31 5.21 -24.19
N PHE A 49 -30.59 6.09 -24.86
CA PHE A 49 -30.79 7.53 -24.78
C PHE A 49 -30.28 8.27 -26.01
N SER A 50 -30.77 9.48 -26.18
CA SER A 50 -30.28 10.42 -27.21
C SER A 50 -29.99 11.78 -26.59
N VAL A 51 -29.06 12.50 -27.19
CA VAL A 51 -28.77 13.89 -26.85
C VAL A 51 -28.92 14.72 -28.12
N ASP A 52 -29.69 15.80 -28.05
CA ASP A 52 -29.98 16.68 -29.18
C ASP A 52 -29.97 18.14 -28.73
N ILE A 53 -30.12 19.05 -29.66
CA ILE A 53 -30.24 20.49 -29.41
C ILE A 53 -31.68 20.90 -29.67
N ASP A 54 -32.27 21.66 -28.74
CA ASP A 54 -33.60 22.27 -28.93
C ASP A 54 -33.55 23.52 -29.84
N GLU A 55 -34.72 24.05 -30.15
CA GLU A 55 -34.88 25.25 -31.01
C GLU A 55 -34.22 26.51 -30.40
N ILE A 56 -33.95 26.49 -29.08
CA ILE A 56 -33.38 27.61 -28.31
C ILE A 56 -31.84 27.45 -28.17
N GLY A 57 -31.30 26.28 -28.57
CA GLY A 57 -29.86 25.99 -28.50
C GLY A 57 -29.42 25.25 -27.23
N ASN A 58 -30.35 24.81 -26.36
CA ASN A 58 -30.01 24.01 -25.20
C ASN A 58 -29.75 22.55 -25.61
N VAL A 59 -28.79 21.94 -24.98
CA VAL A 59 -28.54 20.51 -25.16
C VAL A 59 -29.48 19.71 -24.25
N ILE A 60 -30.29 18.83 -24.85
CA ILE A 60 -31.29 18.02 -24.17
C ILE A 60 -30.90 16.56 -24.27
N LEU A 61 -30.83 15.89 -23.09
CA LEU A 61 -30.68 14.47 -22.95
C LEU A 61 -32.08 13.84 -22.80
N THR A 62 -32.43 12.90 -23.66
CA THR A 62 -33.71 12.19 -23.61
C THR A 62 -33.49 10.69 -23.38
N ALA A 63 -34.12 10.13 -22.34
CA ALA A 63 -34.07 8.69 -22.07
C ALA A 63 -34.96 7.95 -23.12
N GLY A 64 -34.40 6.95 -23.76
CA GLY A 64 -35.10 6.07 -24.70
C GLY A 64 -36.04 5.07 -24.00
N PRO A 65 -36.67 4.15 -24.77
CA PRO A 65 -37.58 3.14 -24.25
C PRO A 65 -36.79 2.04 -23.50
N SER A 66 -36.34 2.36 -22.32
CA SER A 66 -35.59 1.46 -21.43
C SER A 66 -36.42 1.04 -20.24
N VAL A 67 -36.40 -0.24 -19.91
CA VAL A 67 -37.02 -0.78 -18.69
C VAL A 67 -36.30 -0.28 -17.42
N ASN A 68 -34.99 -0.05 -17.54
CA ASN A 68 -34.15 0.34 -16.40
C ASN A 68 -34.00 1.87 -16.26
N GLY A 69 -34.52 2.65 -17.23
CA GLY A 69 -34.32 4.10 -17.24
C GLY A 69 -32.85 4.51 -17.41
N LEU A 70 -32.56 5.78 -17.18
CA LEU A 70 -31.23 6.37 -17.28
C LEU A 70 -30.93 7.15 -15.98
N GLU A 71 -29.82 6.84 -15.31
CA GLU A 71 -29.39 7.62 -14.16
C GLU A 71 -28.50 8.77 -14.61
N CYS A 72 -28.81 9.99 -14.17
CA CYS A 72 -28.10 11.23 -14.50
C CYS A 72 -27.66 11.92 -13.21
N GLY A 73 -26.44 11.64 -12.75
CA GLY A 73 -25.98 12.10 -11.45
C GLY A 73 -26.83 11.54 -10.32
N ALA A 74 -27.62 12.39 -9.65
CA ALA A 74 -28.55 12.00 -8.56
C ALA A 74 -30.01 11.79 -9.05
N GLN A 75 -30.29 12.02 -10.32
CA GLN A 75 -31.64 11.93 -10.89
C GLN A 75 -31.81 10.66 -11.71
N HIS A 76 -33.00 10.06 -11.59
CA HIS A 76 -33.39 8.94 -12.41
C HIS A 76 -34.41 9.39 -13.49
N LEU A 77 -34.05 9.20 -14.76
CA LEU A 77 -34.93 9.51 -15.89
C LEU A 77 -35.65 8.24 -16.35
N ALA A 78 -36.96 8.26 -16.25
CA ALA A 78 -37.82 7.22 -16.83
C ALA A 78 -37.84 7.31 -18.37
N ALA A 79 -38.30 6.26 -19.01
CA ALA A 79 -38.45 6.22 -20.47
C ALA A 79 -39.22 7.43 -20.98
N GLY A 80 -38.68 8.14 -21.98
CA GLY A 80 -39.24 9.34 -22.56
C GLY A 80 -39.02 10.64 -21.80
N ALA A 81 -38.44 10.59 -20.58
CA ALA A 81 -38.12 11.79 -19.81
C ALA A 81 -36.88 12.49 -20.41
N SER A 82 -36.86 13.82 -20.33
CA SER A 82 -35.78 14.65 -20.85
C SER A 82 -35.17 15.52 -19.74
N LEU A 83 -33.87 15.80 -19.88
CA LEU A 83 -33.09 16.64 -18.96
C LEU A 83 -32.25 17.62 -19.80
N VAL A 84 -32.26 18.90 -19.42
CA VAL A 84 -31.36 19.89 -20.02
C VAL A 84 -29.95 19.65 -19.43
N VAL A 85 -28.98 19.51 -20.34
CA VAL A 85 -27.57 19.32 -19.96
C VAL A 85 -26.99 20.69 -19.60
N GLY A 86 -26.54 20.83 -18.35
CA GLY A 86 -25.94 22.07 -17.85
C GLY A 86 -24.52 22.30 -18.35
N GLU A 87 -23.87 23.32 -17.78
CA GLU A 87 -22.49 23.72 -18.15
C GLU A 87 -21.40 22.79 -17.63
N GLN A 88 -21.75 21.79 -16.84
CA GLN A 88 -20.79 20.86 -16.26
C GLN A 88 -20.89 19.47 -16.90
N THR A 89 -19.77 18.76 -16.86
CA THR A 89 -19.68 17.36 -17.28
C THR A 89 -20.77 16.51 -16.60
N LEU A 90 -21.57 15.80 -17.38
CA LEU A 90 -22.68 15.00 -16.88
C LEU A 90 -22.26 13.52 -16.75
N ALA A 91 -22.37 12.99 -15.52
CA ALA A 91 -22.20 11.57 -15.28
C ALA A 91 -23.52 10.85 -15.53
N LEU A 92 -23.49 9.75 -16.29
CA LEU A 92 -24.64 8.95 -16.70
C LEU A 92 -24.39 7.48 -16.31
N THR A 93 -25.46 6.76 -15.96
CA THR A 93 -25.39 5.29 -15.83
C THR A 93 -26.52 4.68 -16.64
N ALA A 94 -26.15 3.90 -17.65
CA ALA A 94 -27.05 3.15 -18.51
C ALA A 94 -26.90 1.65 -18.20
N GLY A 95 -27.87 1.05 -17.52
CA GLY A 95 -27.75 -0.29 -17.01
C GLY A 95 -26.60 -0.43 -16.00
N ARG A 96 -25.56 -1.19 -16.33
CA ARG A 96 -24.32 -1.34 -15.52
C ARG A 96 -23.15 -0.52 -16.04
N THR A 97 -23.38 0.21 -17.14
CA THR A 97 -22.32 0.98 -17.83
C THR A 97 -22.28 2.42 -17.33
N HIS A 98 -21.16 2.82 -16.78
CA HIS A 98 -20.92 4.21 -16.37
C HIS A 98 -20.39 5.01 -17.56
N LEU A 99 -20.99 6.17 -17.77
CA LEU A 99 -20.70 7.05 -18.89
C LEU A 99 -20.45 8.47 -18.41
N ARG A 100 -19.75 9.25 -19.22
CA ARG A 100 -19.53 10.67 -18.99
C ARG A 100 -19.73 11.43 -20.29
N LEU A 101 -20.68 12.37 -20.28
CA LEU A 101 -20.94 13.27 -21.40
C LEU A 101 -20.19 14.59 -21.15
N ARG A 102 -19.38 14.98 -22.12
CA ARG A 102 -18.69 16.26 -22.15
C ARG A 102 -19.09 17.00 -23.45
N LEU A 103 -19.53 18.25 -23.29
CA LEU A 103 -19.79 19.15 -24.43
C LEU A 103 -18.56 19.98 -24.74
N ALA A 104 -18.44 20.45 -25.97
CA ALA A 104 -17.35 21.35 -26.36
C ALA A 104 -17.38 22.68 -25.58
N SER A 105 -18.57 23.11 -25.10
CA SER A 105 -18.76 24.29 -24.27
C SER A 105 -18.34 24.12 -22.81
N HIS A 106 -18.14 22.86 -22.33
CA HIS A 106 -17.74 22.62 -20.93
C HIS A 106 -16.32 23.12 -20.67
N ALA A 107 -16.15 23.85 -19.57
CA ALA A 107 -14.86 24.31 -19.14
C ALA A 107 -13.90 23.15 -18.88
N LEU A 108 -12.69 23.22 -19.43
CA LEU A 108 -11.64 22.25 -19.16
C LEU A 108 -11.00 22.57 -17.81
N ALA A 109 -10.71 21.53 -17.03
CA ALA A 109 -9.88 21.67 -15.85
C ALA A 109 -8.51 22.22 -16.25
N GLY A 110 -7.96 23.14 -15.43
CA GLY A 110 -6.64 23.70 -15.68
C GLY A 110 -5.57 22.62 -15.76
N GLU A 111 -4.56 22.82 -16.60
CA GLU A 111 -3.42 21.92 -16.73
C GLU A 111 -2.71 21.78 -15.36
N GLN A 112 -2.47 20.55 -14.95
CA GLN A 112 -1.67 20.28 -13.77
C GLN A 112 -0.20 20.22 -14.13
N LYS A 113 0.66 20.92 -13.36
CA LYS A 113 2.10 20.84 -13.54
C LYS A 113 2.58 19.41 -13.35
N LEU A 114 3.26 18.87 -14.35
CA LEU A 114 3.98 17.61 -14.20
C LEU A 114 5.05 17.82 -13.10
N LEU A 115 4.94 17.10 -11.99
CA LEU A 115 6.01 17.08 -11.00
C LEU A 115 7.26 16.59 -11.71
N ALA A 116 8.31 17.42 -11.71
CA ALA A 116 9.56 17.09 -12.39
C ALA A 116 10.04 15.71 -11.96
N THR A 117 10.08 14.79 -12.90
CA THR A 117 10.61 13.45 -12.65
C THR A 117 12.07 13.62 -12.21
N ARG A 118 12.41 13.21 -11.00
CA ARG A 118 13.81 13.23 -10.53
C ARG A 118 14.70 12.60 -11.59
N SER A 119 15.81 13.27 -11.91
CA SER A 119 16.71 12.79 -12.97
C SER A 119 17.11 11.33 -12.72
N LEU A 120 17.32 10.55 -13.76
CA LEU A 120 17.79 9.16 -13.68
C LEU A 120 19.05 9.04 -12.81
N ILE A 121 19.96 10.02 -12.91
CA ILE A 121 21.21 10.09 -12.13
C ILE A 121 20.93 10.23 -10.64
N SER A 122 20.00 11.11 -10.26
CA SER A 122 19.59 11.26 -8.84
C SER A 122 18.92 9.99 -8.31
N ASN A 123 18.17 9.29 -9.14
CA ASN A 123 17.54 8.02 -8.78
C ASN A 123 18.56 6.90 -8.60
N LEU A 124 19.56 6.81 -9.46
CA LEU A 124 20.65 5.83 -9.36
C LEU A 124 21.55 6.13 -8.15
N GLY A 125 21.88 7.40 -7.89
CA GLY A 125 22.64 7.81 -6.73
C GLY A 125 21.97 7.42 -5.41
N THR A 126 20.66 7.68 -5.28
CA THR A 126 19.88 7.27 -4.11
C THR A 126 19.87 5.75 -3.94
N LEU A 127 19.69 5.00 -5.03
CA LEU A 127 19.68 3.54 -4.98
C LEU A 127 21.05 2.99 -4.58
N ALA A 128 22.12 3.52 -5.15
CA ALA A 128 23.48 3.13 -4.82
C ALA A 128 23.83 3.43 -3.34
N SER A 129 23.43 4.58 -2.81
CA SER A 129 23.64 4.92 -1.40
C SER A 129 22.87 4.03 -0.44
N LEU A 130 21.60 3.71 -0.75
CA LEU A 130 20.80 2.77 0.05
C LEU A 130 21.39 1.36 0.03
N THR A 131 21.82 0.89 -1.14
CA THR A 131 22.47 -0.43 -1.29
C THR A 131 23.78 -0.47 -0.50
N ALA A 132 24.63 0.55 -0.63
CA ALA A 132 25.88 0.64 0.11
C ALA A 132 25.65 0.65 1.63
N ALA A 133 24.67 1.42 2.11
CA ALA A 133 24.31 1.46 3.53
C ALA A 133 23.79 0.11 4.02
N ALA A 134 22.92 -0.56 3.25
CA ALA A 134 22.40 -1.89 3.61
C ALA A 134 23.52 -2.95 3.67
N LEU A 135 24.44 -2.94 2.70
CA LEU A 135 25.60 -3.82 2.71
C LEU A 135 26.54 -3.52 3.87
N ALA A 136 26.83 -2.25 4.16
CA ALA A 136 27.67 -1.86 5.29
C ALA A 136 27.07 -2.36 6.62
N LEU A 137 25.75 -2.19 6.82
CA LEU A 137 25.09 -2.68 8.01
C LEU A 137 25.06 -4.23 8.06
N LEU A 138 24.85 -4.91 6.95
CA LEU A 138 24.93 -6.38 6.89
C LEU A 138 26.33 -6.87 7.28
N VAL A 139 27.38 -6.27 6.75
CA VAL A 139 28.76 -6.62 7.08
C VAL A 139 29.03 -6.35 8.56
N PHE A 140 28.61 -5.19 9.06
CA PHE A 140 28.82 -4.79 10.45
C PHE A 140 28.08 -5.67 11.43
N SER A 141 26.81 -5.97 11.21
CA SER A 141 26.04 -6.87 12.07
C SER A 141 26.63 -8.28 12.07
N THR A 142 26.96 -8.81 10.89
CA THR A 142 27.60 -10.14 10.78
C THR A 142 28.94 -10.19 11.51
N TYR A 143 29.71 -9.09 11.47
CA TYR A 143 30.99 -9.00 12.19
C TYR A 143 30.80 -9.03 13.71
N LEU A 144 29.75 -8.40 14.22
CA LEU A 144 29.44 -8.41 15.66
C LEU A 144 28.91 -9.78 16.14
N ASP A 145 28.20 -10.50 15.29
CA ASP A 145 27.47 -11.72 15.67
C ASP A 145 28.26 -13.02 15.40
N THR A 146 29.41 -12.93 14.71
CA THR A 146 30.12 -14.12 14.24
C THR A 146 31.59 -14.10 14.62
N ASP A 147 32.13 -15.24 15.01
CA ASP A 147 33.55 -15.42 15.26
C ASP A 147 34.37 -15.22 13.97
N SER A 148 35.62 -14.78 14.12
CA SER A 148 36.52 -14.48 13.01
C SER A 148 36.69 -15.63 12.01
N GLU A 149 36.68 -16.89 12.48
CA GLU A 149 36.82 -18.08 11.64
C GLU A 149 35.57 -18.35 10.77
N GLY A 150 34.38 -18.03 11.30
CA GLY A 150 33.10 -18.23 10.64
C GLY A 150 32.62 -17.05 9.77
N PHE A 151 33.22 -15.85 9.95
CA PHE A 151 32.74 -14.59 9.39
C PHE A 151 32.53 -14.62 7.87
N VAL A 152 33.53 -15.06 7.10
CA VAL A 152 33.43 -15.06 5.62
C VAL A 152 32.31 -15.99 5.15
N ARG A 153 32.15 -17.14 5.78
CA ARG A 153 31.09 -18.09 5.44
C ARG A 153 29.72 -17.52 5.80
N ALA A 154 29.57 -16.97 7.00
CA ALA A 154 28.32 -16.34 7.46
C ALA A 154 27.93 -15.18 6.54
N LEU A 155 28.87 -14.27 6.25
CA LEU A 155 28.63 -13.15 5.36
C LEU A 155 28.23 -13.59 3.93
N GLY A 156 28.91 -14.61 3.40
CA GLY A 156 28.58 -15.19 2.10
C GLY A 156 27.18 -15.78 2.06
N THR A 157 26.82 -16.60 3.05
CA THR A 157 25.51 -17.23 3.17
C THR A 157 24.40 -16.20 3.34
N LEU A 158 24.55 -15.27 4.29
CA LEU A 158 23.58 -14.21 4.54
C LEU A 158 23.44 -13.26 3.35
N GLY A 159 24.56 -12.89 2.72
CA GLY A 159 24.56 -12.01 1.55
C GLY A 159 23.83 -12.62 0.36
N ILE A 160 24.09 -13.89 0.03
CA ILE A 160 23.39 -14.57 -1.06
C ILE A 160 21.91 -14.74 -0.73
N SER A 161 21.57 -15.14 0.50
CA SER A 161 20.19 -15.32 0.93
C SER A 161 19.41 -14.00 0.91
N ALA A 162 20.01 -12.92 1.43
CA ALA A 162 19.39 -11.57 1.42
C ALA A 162 19.20 -11.07 -0.02
N LEU A 163 20.22 -11.22 -0.88
CA LEU A 163 20.12 -10.86 -2.29
C LEU A 163 18.99 -11.63 -2.99
N GLY A 164 18.94 -12.94 -2.81
CA GLY A 164 17.90 -13.79 -3.37
C GLY A 164 16.50 -13.39 -2.91
N ALA A 165 16.32 -13.15 -1.61
CA ALA A 165 15.05 -12.71 -1.04
C ALA A 165 14.61 -11.33 -1.58
N VAL A 166 15.52 -10.36 -1.62
CA VAL A 166 15.24 -9.01 -2.15
C VAL A 166 14.87 -9.07 -3.63
N LEU A 167 15.61 -9.83 -4.43
CA LEU A 167 15.33 -9.98 -5.86
C LEU A 167 13.99 -10.67 -6.11
N ALA A 168 13.69 -11.74 -5.38
CA ALA A 168 12.42 -12.47 -5.48
C ALA A 168 11.24 -11.57 -5.09
N TRP A 169 11.35 -10.84 -3.98
CA TRP A 169 10.32 -9.92 -3.50
C TRP A 169 10.08 -8.76 -4.48
N CYS A 170 11.14 -8.07 -4.90
CA CYS A 170 11.05 -6.98 -5.86
C CYS A 170 10.56 -7.47 -7.24
N GLY A 171 10.98 -8.66 -7.65
CA GLY A 171 10.52 -9.30 -8.89
C GLY A 171 9.02 -9.57 -8.87
N LEU A 172 8.49 -10.13 -7.76
CA LEU A 172 7.06 -10.36 -7.57
C LEU A 172 6.27 -9.06 -7.70
N TRP A 173 6.65 -8.02 -6.96
CA TRP A 173 5.96 -6.72 -7.01
C TRP A 173 6.08 -6.03 -8.37
N THR A 174 7.21 -6.18 -9.05
CA THR A 174 7.40 -5.68 -10.42
C THR A 174 6.48 -6.39 -11.41
N LEU A 175 6.32 -7.71 -11.26
CA LEU A 175 5.39 -8.49 -12.07
C LEU A 175 3.94 -8.04 -11.83
N LEU A 176 3.54 -7.88 -10.56
CA LEU A 176 2.22 -7.36 -10.22
C LEU A 176 1.99 -5.96 -10.82
N SER A 177 2.95 -5.03 -10.65
CA SER A 177 2.86 -3.71 -11.26
C SER A 177 2.69 -3.80 -12.78
N LYS A 178 3.45 -4.66 -13.45
CA LYS A 178 3.37 -4.85 -14.90
C LYS A 178 2.01 -5.39 -15.35
N ILE A 179 1.41 -6.31 -14.57
CA ILE A 179 0.09 -6.87 -14.88
C ILE A 179 -1.01 -5.81 -14.75
N PHE A 180 -0.99 -5.02 -13.67
CA PHE A 180 -2.06 -4.07 -13.38
C PHE A 180 -1.90 -2.70 -14.02
N THR A 181 -0.67 -2.19 -14.15
CA THR A 181 -0.39 -0.85 -14.68
C THR A 181 0.32 -0.84 -16.02
N HIS A 182 0.68 -2.01 -16.56
CA HIS A 182 1.49 -2.19 -17.78
C HIS A 182 2.90 -1.57 -17.68
N GLN A 183 3.32 -1.16 -16.50
CA GLN A 183 4.63 -0.56 -16.24
C GLN A 183 5.41 -1.35 -15.18
N ALA A 184 6.69 -1.61 -15.45
CA ALA A 184 7.58 -2.28 -14.51
C ALA A 184 8.28 -1.23 -13.62
N HIS A 185 8.04 -1.28 -12.32
CA HIS A 185 8.57 -0.32 -11.35
C HIS A 185 9.66 -0.93 -10.44
N PHE A 186 10.54 -1.79 -10.97
CA PHE A 186 11.56 -2.52 -10.18
C PHE A 186 12.40 -1.61 -9.27
N GLY A 187 12.93 -0.50 -9.83
CA GLY A 187 13.74 0.44 -9.06
C GLY A 187 12.99 1.14 -7.91
N TRP A 188 11.66 1.30 -8.04
CA TRP A 188 10.82 1.78 -6.95
C TRP A 188 10.71 0.74 -5.84
N HIS A 189 10.36 -0.49 -6.20
CA HIS A 189 10.22 -1.60 -5.25
C HIS A 189 11.52 -1.87 -4.50
N LEU A 190 12.65 -1.83 -5.21
CA LEU A 190 13.97 -2.00 -4.60
C LEU A 190 14.29 -0.90 -3.59
N ARG A 191 13.98 0.38 -3.90
CA ARG A 191 14.14 1.48 -2.94
C ARG A 191 13.29 1.30 -1.69
N VAL A 192 12.02 0.91 -1.86
CA VAL A 192 11.10 0.67 -0.75
C VAL A 192 11.65 -0.43 0.16
N VAL A 193 12.10 -1.55 -0.41
CA VAL A 193 12.67 -2.67 0.36
C VAL A 193 13.94 -2.25 1.09
N LEU A 194 14.90 -1.63 0.40
CA LEU A 194 16.15 -1.21 1.02
C LEU A 194 15.92 -0.19 2.15
N THR A 195 15.00 0.76 1.94
CA THR A 195 14.64 1.73 2.99
C THR A 195 13.99 1.05 4.19
N ALA A 196 13.10 0.08 3.96
CA ALA A 196 12.47 -0.68 5.03
C ALA A 196 13.47 -1.53 5.81
N LEU A 197 14.39 -2.21 5.12
CA LEU A 197 15.47 -2.99 5.76
C LEU A 197 16.36 -2.11 6.64
N LEU A 198 16.77 -0.94 6.13
CA LEU A 198 17.56 0.01 6.92
C LEU A 198 16.77 0.52 8.13
N ALA A 199 15.50 0.84 7.96
CA ALA A 199 14.64 1.29 9.05
C ALA A 199 14.48 0.20 10.13
N LEU A 200 14.27 -1.06 9.74
CA LEU A 200 14.17 -2.19 10.66
C LEU A 200 15.46 -2.36 11.49
N GLN A 201 16.63 -2.33 10.84
CA GLN A 201 17.91 -2.44 11.54
C GLN A 201 18.18 -1.26 12.47
N LEU A 202 17.83 -0.03 12.06
CA LEU A 202 17.97 1.15 12.90
C LEU A 202 17.02 1.12 14.11
N VAL A 203 15.79 0.63 13.91
CA VAL A 203 14.83 0.46 15.01
C VAL A 203 15.33 -0.58 15.98
N ASP A 204 15.80 -1.75 15.51
CA ASP A 204 16.32 -2.81 16.35
C ASP A 204 17.53 -2.34 17.17
N ALA A 205 18.55 -1.77 16.53
CA ALA A 205 19.71 -1.22 17.19
C ALA A 205 19.34 -0.06 18.16
N GLY A 206 18.43 0.82 17.74
CA GLY A 206 17.98 1.97 18.54
C GLY A 206 17.19 1.55 19.78
N THR A 207 16.24 0.63 19.64
CA THR A 207 15.45 0.12 20.78
C THR A 207 16.33 -0.67 21.77
N SER A 208 17.26 -1.49 21.29
CA SER A 208 18.22 -2.21 22.10
C SER A 208 19.14 -1.25 22.88
N LEU A 209 19.68 -0.23 22.22
CA LEU A 209 20.51 0.79 22.85
C LEU A 209 19.74 1.60 23.92
N LEU A 210 18.50 2.00 23.61
CA LEU A 210 17.66 2.74 24.56
C LEU A 210 17.28 1.87 25.77
N ALA A 211 16.91 0.62 25.53
CA ALA A 211 16.60 -0.32 26.58
C ALA A 211 17.79 -0.53 27.53
N PHE A 212 19.00 -0.69 26.96
CA PHE A 212 20.23 -0.79 27.73
C PHE A 212 20.52 0.51 28.52
N SER A 213 20.48 1.66 27.84
CA SER A 213 20.86 2.95 28.44
C SER A 213 19.94 3.32 29.59
N LEU A 214 18.64 3.09 29.47
CA LEU A 214 17.63 3.42 30.46
C LEU A 214 17.31 2.28 31.42
N SER A 215 17.78 1.05 31.16
CA SER A 215 17.38 -0.17 31.85
C SER A 215 15.86 -0.40 31.81
N TRP A 216 15.26 -0.21 30.64
CA TRP A 216 13.84 -0.39 30.39
C TRP A 216 13.58 -1.52 29.38
N PRO A 217 13.44 -2.78 29.82
CA PRO A 217 13.26 -3.94 28.95
C PRO A 217 12.07 -3.81 28.00
N TRP A 218 10.98 -3.23 28.48
CA TRP A 218 9.74 -3.09 27.69
C TRP A 218 9.92 -2.39 26.32
N ILE A 219 10.98 -1.59 26.14
CA ILE A 219 11.28 -0.94 24.86
C ILE A 219 11.60 -1.99 23.79
N THR A 220 12.35 -3.04 24.16
CA THR A 220 12.64 -4.16 23.25
C THR A 220 11.45 -5.09 23.15
N ASP A 221 10.75 -5.37 24.23
CA ASP A 221 9.60 -6.27 24.27
C ASP A 221 8.46 -5.80 23.35
N PHE A 222 8.30 -4.48 23.17
CA PHE A 222 7.30 -3.90 22.30
C PHE A 222 7.85 -3.35 20.98
N SER A 223 9.12 -3.58 20.65
CA SER A 223 9.74 -3.12 19.39
C SER A 223 9.06 -3.69 18.15
N PHE A 224 8.42 -4.86 18.27
CA PHE A 224 7.65 -5.49 17.21
C PHE A 224 6.53 -4.58 16.65
N VAL A 225 5.97 -3.67 17.45
CA VAL A 225 4.95 -2.70 16.99
C VAL A 225 5.53 -1.80 15.91
N LEU A 226 6.77 -1.32 16.12
CA LEU A 226 7.49 -0.50 15.13
C LEU A 226 7.83 -1.32 13.88
N ASN A 227 8.21 -2.58 14.05
CA ASN A 227 8.52 -3.49 12.94
C ASN A 227 7.28 -3.73 12.07
N TYR A 228 6.11 -3.97 12.68
CA TYR A 228 4.84 -4.06 11.93
C TYR A 228 4.47 -2.76 11.23
N ALA A 229 4.72 -1.61 11.86
CA ALA A 229 4.47 -0.31 11.24
C ALA A 229 5.35 -0.08 10.00
N ILE A 230 6.65 -0.44 10.08
CA ILE A 230 7.57 -0.37 8.94
C ILE A 230 7.14 -1.35 7.83
N GLY A 231 6.79 -2.59 8.18
CA GLY A 231 6.27 -3.59 7.23
C GLY A 231 5.01 -3.13 6.52
N ALA A 232 4.07 -2.53 7.25
CA ALA A 232 2.84 -1.98 6.67
C ALA A 232 3.10 -0.74 5.79
N ALA A 233 4.04 0.12 6.17
CA ALA A 233 4.49 1.23 5.31
C ALA A 233 5.12 0.70 4.02
N MET A 234 5.99 -0.32 4.12
CA MET A 234 6.57 -1.01 2.96
C MET A 234 5.47 -1.58 2.05
N LEU A 235 4.49 -2.29 2.60
CA LEU A 235 3.35 -2.82 1.86
C LEU A 235 2.54 -1.71 1.19
N TYR A 236 2.25 -0.62 1.90
CA TYR A 236 1.53 0.53 1.36
C TYR A 236 2.23 1.12 0.13
N PHE A 237 3.55 1.33 0.19
CA PHE A 237 4.32 1.89 -0.93
C PHE A 237 4.42 0.92 -2.11
N HIS A 238 4.45 -0.40 -1.87
CA HIS A 238 4.38 -1.39 -2.93
C HIS A 238 3.01 -1.37 -3.62
N LEU A 239 1.92 -1.37 -2.84
CA LEU A 239 0.55 -1.30 -3.36
C LEU A 239 0.27 0.00 -4.11
N GLN A 240 0.84 1.12 -3.67
CA GLN A 240 0.71 2.41 -4.35
C GLN A 240 1.28 2.39 -5.78
N ALA A 241 2.33 1.59 -6.04
CA ALA A 241 2.87 1.40 -7.38
C ALA A 241 2.00 0.49 -8.27
N VAL A 242 1.11 -0.31 -7.67
CA VAL A 242 0.19 -1.22 -8.37
C VAL A 242 -1.17 -0.56 -8.61
N ASP A 243 -1.71 0.19 -7.64
CA ASP A 243 -2.99 0.90 -7.73
C ASP A 243 -2.85 2.32 -7.22
N THR A 244 -2.68 3.27 -8.13
CA THR A 244 -2.54 4.70 -7.81
C THR A 244 -3.87 5.40 -7.51
N HIS A 245 -5.01 4.79 -7.88
CA HIS A 245 -6.31 5.47 -7.91
C HIS A 245 -7.10 5.39 -6.59
N LYS A 246 -6.73 4.51 -5.65
CA LYS A 246 -7.50 4.27 -4.42
C LYS A 246 -6.69 4.41 -3.12
N PRO A 247 -6.08 5.57 -2.84
CA PRO A 247 -5.17 5.74 -1.71
C PRO A 247 -5.83 5.47 -0.34
N ARG A 248 -7.15 5.69 -0.23
CA ARG A 248 -7.90 5.42 1.00
C ARG A 248 -7.98 3.92 1.30
N ARG A 249 -8.22 3.08 0.28
CA ARG A 249 -8.26 1.62 0.45
C ARG A 249 -6.89 1.07 0.82
N LEU A 250 -5.84 1.56 0.18
CA LEU A 250 -4.47 1.14 0.47
C LEU A 250 -4.07 1.47 1.92
N ARG A 251 -4.46 2.65 2.43
CA ARG A 251 -4.24 2.99 3.85
C ARG A 251 -4.99 2.06 4.80
N ILE A 252 -6.24 1.71 4.48
CA ILE A 252 -7.00 0.76 5.30
C ILE A 252 -6.29 -0.60 5.34
N VAL A 253 -5.83 -1.12 4.21
CA VAL A 253 -5.07 -2.39 4.15
C VAL A 253 -3.82 -2.31 5.01
N ALA A 254 -3.01 -1.24 4.87
CA ALA A 254 -1.79 -1.07 5.65
C ALA A 254 -2.07 -1.00 7.17
N VAL A 255 -3.07 -0.21 7.59
CA VAL A 255 -3.46 -0.11 9.00
C VAL A 255 -3.98 -1.45 9.53
N SER A 256 -4.82 -2.14 8.76
CA SER A 256 -5.32 -3.47 9.15
C SER A 256 -4.17 -4.48 9.33
N THR A 257 -3.14 -4.42 8.49
CA THR A 257 -1.94 -5.28 8.62
C THR A 257 -1.22 -5.02 9.94
N VAL A 258 -1.04 -3.76 10.36
CA VAL A 258 -0.45 -3.44 11.67
C VAL A 258 -1.31 -4.00 12.79
N VAL A 259 -2.62 -3.70 12.79
CA VAL A 259 -3.53 -4.11 13.87
C VAL A 259 -3.56 -5.64 14.02
N VAL A 260 -3.72 -6.34 12.91
CA VAL A 260 -3.75 -7.83 12.92
C VAL A 260 -2.40 -8.39 13.34
N GLY A 261 -1.29 -7.87 12.79
CA GLY A 261 0.06 -8.34 13.13
C GLY A 261 0.38 -8.14 14.61
N VAL A 262 0.10 -6.96 15.15
CA VAL A 262 0.29 -6.66 16.58
C VAL A 262 -0.59 -7.54 17.45
N ALA A 263 -1.88 -7.71 17.10
CA ALA A 263 -2.80 -8.55 17.84
C ALA A 263 -2.36 -10.01 17.88
N LEU A 264 -1.93 -10.56 16.74
CA LEU A 264 -1.41 -11.92 16.66
C LEU A 264 -0.12 -12.09 17.48
N ASN A 265 0.81 -11.13 17.39
CA ASN A 265 2.04 -11.18 18.17
C ASN A 265 1.74 -11.14 19.67
N MET A 266 0.86 -10.26 20.10
CA MET A 266 0.43 -10.20 21.50
C MET A 266 -0.25 -11.50 21.96
N TRP A 267 -1.09 -12.08 21.10
CA TRP A 267 -1.71 -13.38 21.38
C TRP A 267 -0.67 -14.47 21.61
N PHE A 268 0.32 -14.58 20.72
CA PHE A 268 1.41 -15.56 20.88
C PHE A 268 2.26 -15.28 22.12
N ASN A 269 2.55 -14.04 22.42
CA ASN A 269 3.31 -13.68 23.62
C ASN A 269 2.56 -14.09 24.89
N VAL A 270 1.25 -13.84 24.98
CA VAL A 270 0.44 -14.27 26.12
C VAL A 270 0.46 -15.78 26.28
N GLN A 271 0.34 -16.55 25.18
CA GLN A 271 0.39 -18.01 25.25
C GLN A 271 1.76 -18.57 25.64
N ASN A 272 2.83 -17.84 25.38
CA ASN A 272 4.18 -18.26 25.69
C ASN A 272 4.73 -17.66 27.00
N THR A 273 3.93 -16.89 27.72
CA THR A 273 4.35 -16.22 28.97
C THR A 273 4.80 -17.23 30.05
N ASP A 274 4.22 -18.43 30.04
CA ASP A 274 4.54 -19.49 31.00
C ASP A 274 5.70 -20.39 30.55
N ARG A 275 6.29 -20.15 29.39
CA ARG A 275 7.41 -20.93 28.86
C ARG A 275 8.73 -20.22 29.17
N VAL A 276 9.72 -20.96 29.66
CA VAL A 276 11.10 -20.47 29.79
C VAL A 276 11.65 -20.30 28.35
N GLY A 277 11.68 -19.07 27.87
CA GLY A 277 12.22 -18.75 26.54
C GLY A 277 13.75 -18.82 26.54
N SER A 278 14.31 -19.30 25.44
CA SER A 278 15.76 -19.24 25.18
C SER A 278 16.19 -17.87 24.67
N GLU A 279 15.25 -16.95 24.44
CA GLU A 279 15.54 -15.61 23.92
C GLU A 279 16.06 -14.71 25.04
N LEU A 280 17.24 -14.14 24.80
CA LEU A 280 17.83 -13.17 25.68
C LEU A 280 17.24 -11.80 25.43
N TYR A 281 17.03 -11.03 26.50
CA TYR A 281 16.61 -9.63 26.46
C TYR A 281 17.52 -8.76 25.57
N MET A 282 18.84 -9.04 25.55
CA MET A 282 19.82 -8.39 24.68
C MET A 282 20.82 -9.42 24.16
N ASN A 283 21.04 -9.39 22.84
CA ASN A 283 22.03 -10.24 22.19
C ASN A 283 23.43 -9.64 22.23
N HIS A 284 23.57 -8.34 22.57
CA HIS A 284 24.84 -7.63 22.56
C HIS A 284 25.09 -6.92 23.88
N LEU A 285 26.35 -6.88 24.31
CA LEU A 285 26.79 -6.08 25.43
C LEU A 285 27.25 -4.71 24.94
N PHE A 286 26.52 -3.67 25.30
CA PHE A 286 26.94 -2.30 25.01
C PHE A 286 28.00 -1.80 26.01
N PRO A 287 28.88 -0.85 25.61
CA PRO A 287 29.83 -0.25 26.51
C PRO A 287 29.16 0.37 27.74
N PRO A 288 29.68 0.14 28.98
CA PRO A 288 29.09 0.69 30.20
C PRO A 288 28.92 2.21 30.18
N ALA A 289 29.78 2.93 29.44
CA ALA A 289 29.69 4.38 29.28
C ALA A 289 28.38 4.87 28.65
N LEU A 290 27.66 4.02 27.92
CA LEU A 290 26.36 4.34 27.30
C LEU A 290 25.19 4.14 28.28
N ARG A 291 25.43 3.64 29.49
CA ARG A 291 24.38 3.42 30.49
C ARG A 291 24.09 4.70 31.25
N LEU A 292 22.86 5.16 31.16
CA LEU A 292 22.34 6.34 31.87
C LEU A 292 21.67 5.97 33.19
N ALA A 293 21.17 4.76 33.31
CA ALA A 293 20.57 4.26 34.54
C ALA A 293 21.60 4.14 35.67
N LYS A 294 21.21 4.53 36.89
CA LYS A 294 22.10 4.44 38.06
C LYS A 294 22.44 2.99 38.34
N PRO A 295 23.71 2.69 38.68
CA PRO A 295 24.11 1.35 39.09
C PRO A 295 23.41 0.95 40.40
N VAL A 296 23.10 -0.33 40.54
CA VAL A 296 22.51 -0.92 41.75
C VAL A 296 23.64 -1.66 42.46
N ASP A 297 23.68 -1.57 43.79
CA ASP A 297 24.66 -2.30 44.59
C ASP A 297 24.40 -3.82 44.53
N THR A 298 25.46 -4.60 44.76
CA THR A 298 25.43 -6.06 44.62
C THR A 298 24.43 -6.72 45.58
N ALA A 299 24.29 -6.19 46.79
CA ALA A 299 23.36 -6.76 47.78
C ALA A 299 21.89 -6.58 47.33
N THR A 300 21.52 -5.41 46.88
CA THR A 300 20.19 -5.13 46.31
C THR A 300 19.93 -5.95 45.04
N PHE A 301 20.93 -6.15 44.20
CA PHE A 301 20.81 -6.99 43.01
C PHE A 301 20.54 -8.44 43.38
N MET A 302 21.30 -9.00 44.35
CA MET A 302 21.10 -10.37 44.82
C MET A 302 19.73 -10.57 45.48
N GLN A 303 19.23 -9.58 46.25
CA GLN A 303 17.90 -9.64 46.84
C GLN A 303 16.80 -9.67 45.76
N ARG A 304 16.96 -8.94 44.63
CA ARG A 304 16.02 -8.96 43.54
C ARG A 304 15.99 -10.28 42.75
N LEU A 305 17.05 -11.12 42.87
CA LEU A 305 17.10 -12.43 42.24
C LEU A 305 16.38 -13.52 43.06
N LEU A 306 16.15 -13.31 44.37
CA LEU A 306 15.50 -14.30 45.22
C LEU A 306 14.09 -14.72 44.75
N PRO A 307 13.20 -13.79 44.29
CA PRO A 307 11.89 -14.17 43.76
C PRO A 307 11.98 -14.98 42.45
N LEU A 308 13.04 -14.76 41.64
CA LEU A 308 13.23 -15.46 40.38
C LEU A 308 13.37 -16.97 40.56
N LYS A 309 14.05 -17.39 41.65
CA LYS A 309 14.20 -18.81 41.97
C LYS A 309 12.84 -19.48 42.16
N ALA A 310 11.94 -18.86 42.95
CA ALA A 310 10.60 -19.41 43.17
C ALA A 310 9.79 -19.52 41.86
N THR A 311 9.88 -18.51 41.01
CA THR A 311 9.23 -18.53 39.69
C THR A 311 9.76 -19.64 38.78
N LEU A 312 11.09 -19.85 38.78
CA LEU A 312 11.72 -20.91 37.98
C LEU A 312 11.38 -22.32 38.53
N ASP A 313 11.35 -22.48 39.86
CA ASP A 313 10.97 -23.75 40.52
C ASP A 313 9.48 -24.10 40.21
N ASP A 314 8.60 -23.10 40.16
CA ASP A 314 7.19 -23.30 39.79
C ASP A 314 7.00 -23.60 38.28
N GLN A 315 7.80 -22.99 37.42
CA GLN A 315 7.78 -23.29 35.99
C GLN A 315 8.34 -24.68 35.68
N ALA A 316 9.40 -25.09 36.37
CA ALA A 316 9.96 -26.43 36.22
C ALA A 316 8.94 -27.51 36.62
N LYS A 317 8.18 -27.30 37.71
CA LYS A 317 7.13 -28.25 38.14
C LYS A 317 6.00 -28.36 37.10
N LYS A 318 5.59 -27.24 36.52
CA LYS A 318 4.55 -27.22 35.44
C LYS A 318 5.00 -27.98 34.19
N ALA A 319 6.29 -27.87 33.84
CA ALA A 319 6.83 -28.59 32.69
C ALA A 319 6.87 -30.10 32.91
N ASP A 320 7.13 -30.55 34.15
CA ASP A 320 7.11 -31.97 34.54
C ASP A 320 5.67 -32.56 34.58
N ASP A 321 4.65 -31.72 34.85
CA ASP A 321 3.24 -32.12 34.87
C ASP A 321 2.61 -32.21 33.46
N ASP A 322 3.23 -31.62 32.45
CA ASP A 322 2.76 -31.60 31.07
C ASP A 322 3.41 -32.71 30.18
N GLU A 323 4.39 -33.50 30.68
CA GLU A 323 4.96 -34.69 30.03
C GLU A 323 4.24 -35.98 30.47
#